data_2c21beae6cd3d9bd218ceead99d26976
#
_entry.id   2c21beae6cd3d9bd218ceead99d26976
#
_cell.length_a   1.000
_cell.length_b   1.000
_cell.length_c   1.000
_cell.angle_alpha   90.00
_cell.angle_beta   90.00
_cell.angle_gamma   90.00
#
_symmetry.space_group_name_H-M   'P 1'
#
loop_
_entity.id
_entity.type
_entity.pdbx_description
1 polymer ?
#
loop_
_entity_poly.entity_id
_entity_poly.type
_entity_poly.pdbx_seq_one_letter_code
_entity_poly.pdbx_strand_id
1 'polypeptide(L)'
;MSLLRDIQAAAIDSEVPLATLLRKCKVLAARLGNAEFKQWIEDELNGYKSLDSLPEYRKLYVNSKGHFSGPFQSGLRNADIPLSCIPEKFRKNLSQSHMKEPIAALEALAEKSDSSTAMEPWDPDLVAHVGGKIYKNMNCMQAWKVIPISAVIAA
;
A
#
# COMPACT_ATOMS: atom_id res chain seq x y z
N MET A 1 -21.09 31.33 -4.78
CA MET A 1 -20.69 30.30 -3.82
C MET A 1 -19.17 30.26 -3.71
N SER A 2 -18.69 30.11 -2.50
CA SER A 2 -17.24 30.06 -2.31
C SER A 2 -16.71 28.65 -2.60
N LEU A 3 -15.50 28.60 -3.12
CA LEU A 3 -14.77 27.36 -3.32
C LEU A 3 -14.61 26.58 -2.00
N LEU A 4 -14.38 27.31 -0.90
CA LEU A 4 -14.24 26.71 0.41
C LEU A 4 -15.50 25.96 0.84
N ARG A 5 -16.67 26.51 0.59
CA ARG A 5 -17.95 25.83 0.89
C ARG A 5 -18.13 24.56 0.06
N ASP A 6 -17.74 24.61 -1.21
CA ASP A 6 -17.81 23.44 -2.09
C ASP A 6 -16.91 22.32 -1.57
N ILE A 7 -15.71 22.68 -1.10
CA ILE A 7 -14.77 21.71 -0.50
C ILE A 7 -15.33 21.11 0.79
N GLN A 8 -15.90 21.96 1.65
CA GLN A 8 -16.49 21.50 2.91
C GLN A 8 -17.65 20.53 2.65
N ALA A 9 -18.52 20.84 1.69
CA ALA A 9 -19.63 19.98 1.34
C ALA A 9 -19.14 18.64 0.75
N ALA A 10 -18.11 18.67 -0.10
CA ALA A 10 -17.55 17.45 -0.69
C ALA A 10 -16.84 16.59 0.36
N ALA A 11 -16.23 17.21 1.36
CA ALA A 11 -15.49 16.47 2.39
C ALA A 11 -16.39 15.61 3.28
N ILE A 12 -17.65 15.98 3.46
CA ILE A 12 -18.61 15.21 4.26
C ILE A 12 -19.51 14.29 3.42
N ASP A 13 -19.40 14.34 2.10
CA ASP A 13 -20.20 13.53 1.19
C ASP A 13 -19.40 12.28 0.80
N SER A 14 -19.86 11.11 1.28
CA SER A 14 -19.20 9.84 1.02
C SER A 14 -19.25 9.42 -0.45
N GLU A 15 -20.14 10.01 -1.25
CA GLU A 15 -20.25 9.70 -2.68
C GLU A 15 -19.22 10.46 -3.53
N VAL A 16 -18.59 11.49 -2.98
CA VAL A 16 -17.58 12.27 -3.70
C VAL A 16 -16.22 11.58 -3.58
N PRO A 17 -15.58 11.21 -4.71
CA PRO A 17 -14.23 10.63 -4.68
C PRO A 17 -13.21 11.59 -4.07
N LEU A 18 -12.23 11.06 -3.34
CA LEU A 18 -11.16 11.87 -2.76
C LEU A 18 -10.35 12.60 -3.82
N ALA A 19 -10.16 12.01 -5.00
CA ALA A 19 -9.47 12.67 -6.09
C ALA A 19 -10.19 13.95 -6.54
N THR A 20 -11.52 13.92 -6.58
CA THR A 20 -12.34 15.10 -6.92
C THR A 20 -12.19 16.18 -5.85
N LEU A 21 -12.24 15.81 -4.59
CA LEU A 21 -12.04 16.72 -3.48
C LEU A 21 -10.65 17.37 -3.54
N LEU A 22 -9.62 16.58 -3.80
CA LEU A 22 -8.24 17.09 -3.88
C LEU A 22 -8.05 18.03 -5.07
N ARG A 23 -8.72 17.80 -6.19
CA ARG A 23 -8.67 18.75 -7.33
C ARG A 23 -9.25 20.08 -6.97
N LYS A 24 -10.33 20.12 -6.19
CA LYS A 24 -10.89 21.36 -5.66
C LYS A 24 -9.92 22.04 -4.69
N CYS A 25 -9.26 21.26 -3.84
CA CYS A 25 -8.24 21.77 -2.93
C CYS A 25 -7.04 22.35 -3.68
N LYS A 26 -6.70 21.80 -4.84
CA LYS A 26 -5.61 22.30 -5.69
C LYS A 26 -5.89 23.73 -6.15
N VAL A 27 -7.13 24.02 -6.54
CA VAL A 27 -7.53 25.37 -6.92
C VAL A 27 -7.41 26.32 -5.72
N LEU A 28 -7.83 25.87 -4.54
CA LEU A 28 -7.72 26.67 -3.32
C LEU A 28 -6.26 26.96 -2.97
N ALA A 29 -5.40 25.94 -3.06
CA ALA A 29 -3.96 26.07 -2.76
C ALA A 29 -3.30 27.08 -3.71
N ALA A 30 -3.67 27.09 -4.99
CA ALA A 30 -3.18 28.06 -5.96
C ALA A 30 -3.61 29.48 -5.59
N ARG A 31 -4.86 29.66 -5.15
CA ARG A 31 -5.38 30.98 -4.72
C ARG A 31 -4.70 31.47 -3.45
N LEU A 32 -4.35 30.56 -2.52
CA LEU A 32 -3.68 30.93 -1.28
C LEU A 32 -2.17 31.13 -1.46
N GLY A 33 -1.60 30.68 -2.57
CA GLY A 33 -0.17 30.79 -2.82
C GLY A 33 0.69 29.90 -1.90
N ASN A 34 0.12 28.84 -1.34
CA ASN A 34 0.85 27.93 -0.45
C ASN A 34 1.48 26.82 -1.26
N ALA A 35 2.81 26.89 -1.47
CA ALA A 35 3.56 25.95 -2.29
C ALA A 35 3.62 24.54 -1.66
N GLU A 36 3.73 24.44 -0.35
CA GLU A 36 3.80 23.15 0.34
C GLU A 36 2.48 22.39 0.23
N PHE A 37 1.36 23.08 0.44
CA PHE A 37 0.03 22.51 0.31
C PHE A 37 -0.23 22.06 -1.13
N LYS A 38 0.15 22.88 -2.10
CA LYS A 38 0.02 22.54 -3.52
C LYS A 38 0.83 21.30 -3.89
N GLN A 39 2.07 21.23 -3.41
CA GLN A 39 2.94 20.07 -3.70
C GLN A 39 2.37 18.80 -3.08
N TRP A 40 1.86 18.86 -1.85
CA TRP A 40 1.23 17.71 -1.22
C TRP A 40 0.03 17.20 -2.02
N ILE A 41 -0.82 18.12 -2.49
CA ILE A 41 -1.99 17.76 -3.30
C ILE A 41 -1.57 17.11 -4.62
N GLU A 42 -0.55 17.67 -5.28
CA GLU A 42 -0.03 17.10 -6.52
C GLU A 42 0.52 15.69 -6.32
N ASP A 43 1.22 15.46 -5.22
CA ASP A 43 1.76 14.13 -4.90
C ASP A 43 0.62 13.13 -4.61
N GLU A 44 -0.42 13.55 -3.91
CA GLU A 44 -1.59 12.70 -3.66
C GLU A 44 -2.34 12.35 -4.95
N LEU A 45 -2.46 13.31 -5.87
CA LEU A 45 -3.18 13.11 -7.13
C LEU A 45 -2.39 12.30 -8.15
N ASN A 46 -1.07 12.48 -8.20
CA ASN A 46 -0.21 11.91 -9.25
C ASN A 46 0.65 10.74 -8.77
N GLY A 47 0.70 10.52 -7.45
CA GLY A 47 1.56 9.51 -6.83
C GLY A 47 2.89 10.11 -6.38
N TYR A 48 3.52 9.45 -5.42
CA TYR A 48 4.80 9.87 -4.85
C TYR A 48 5.94 9.22 -5.61
N LYS A 49 6.95 10.00 -5.96
CA LYS A 49 8.09 9.52 -6.74
C LYS A 49 9.22 8.98 -5.86
N SER A 50 9.29 9.41 -4.61
CA SER A 50 10.36 9.05 -3.68
C SER A 50 9.78 8.62 -2.34
N LEU A 51 10.44 7.64 -1.69
CA LEU A 51 10.09 7.24 -0.34
C LEU A 51 10.35 8.35 0.69
N ASP A 52 11.30 9.24 0.40
CA ASP A 52 11.64 10.35 1.31
C ASP A 52 10.50 11.36 1.44
N SER A 53 9.71 11.52 0.38
CA SER A 53 8.56 12.43 0.38
C SER A 53 7.26 11.76 0.84
N LEU A 54 7.27 10.43 1.06
CA LEU A 54 6.07 9.68 1.41
C LEU A 54 5.65 9.96 2.86
N PRO A 55 4.40 10.42 3.10
CA PRO A 55 3.91 10.63 4.46
C PRO A 55 3.79 9.33 5.25
N GLU A 56 3.88 9.43 6.56
CA GLU A 56 3.79 8.26 7.45
C GLU A 56 2.47 7.51 7.29
N TYR A 57 1.34 8.20 7.05
CA TYR A 57 0.05 7.53 6.89
C TYR A 57 -0.04 6.66 5.64
N ARG A 58 0.91 6.79 4.71
CA ARG A 58 1.02 5.94 3.53
C ARG A 58 1.98 4.78 3.70
N LYS A 59 2.59 4.64 4.86
CA LYS A 59 3.47 3.53 5.21
C LYS A 59 2.73 2.60 6.14
N LEU A 60 2.46 1.39 5.68
CA LEU A 60 1.71 0.40 6.45
C LEU A 60 2.64 -0.70 6.94
N TYR A 61 2.42 -1.17 8.17
CA TYR A 61 3.08 -2.37 8.69
C TYR A 61 2.27 -3.57 8.26
N VAL A 62 2.93 -4.54 7.64
CA VAL A 62 2.27 -5.68 7.02
C VAL A 62 2.98 -6.98 7.35
N ASN A 63 2.24 -8.08 7.26
CA ASN A 63 2.78 -9.43 7.34
C ASN A 63 2.86 -10.02 5.94
N SER A 64 3.66 -11.06 5.79
CA SER A 64 3.80 -11.76 4.53
C SER A 64 3.31 -13.19 4.64
N LYS A 65 2.84 -13.74 3.52
CA LYS A 65 2.45 -15.14 3.36
C LYS A 65 3.03 -15.67 2.08
N GLY A 66 3.06 -16.97 1.95
CA GLY A 66 3.56 -17.59 0.73
C GLY A 66 3.02 -18.98 0.51
N HIS A 67 3.29 -19.49 -0.69
CA HIS A 67 3.05 -20.87 -1.07
C HIS A 67 4.37 -21.60 -1.08
N PHE A 68 4.42 -22.77 -0.45
CA PHE A 68 5.64 -23.58 -0.31
C PHE A 68 5.41 -24.97 -0.88
N SER A 69 6.43 -25.53 -1.50
CA SER A 69 6.43 -26.90 -1.98
C SER A 69 7.51 -27.72 -1.29
N GLY A 70 7.22 -28.98 -1.02
CA GLY A 70 8.14 -29.90 -0.38
C GLY A 70 8.16 -31.25 -1.06
N PRO A 71 8.89 -32.26 -0.48
CA PRO A 71 8.99 -33.58 -1.05
C PRO A 71 7.66 -34.31 -1.08
N PHE A 72 7.52 -35.26 -2.03
CA PHE A 72 6.32 -36.10 -2.15
C PHE A 72 5.03 -35.32 -2.35
N GLN A 73 5.08 -34.23 -3.12
CA GLN A 73 3.93 -33.36 -3.40
C GLN A 73 3.36 -32.67 -2.17
N SER A 74 4.11 -32.65 -1.06
CA SER A 74 3.71 -31.86 0.11
C SER A 74 3.79 -30.38 -0.20
N GLY A 75 2.97 -29.58 0.49
CA GLY A 75 2.99 -28.14 0.28
C GLY A 75 2.18 -27.41 1.32
N LEU A 76 2.47 -26.15 1.46
CA LEU A 76 1.71 -25.22 2.31
C LEU A 76 1.20 -24.09 1.43
N ARG A 77 -0.07 -23.75 1.57
CA ARG A 77 -0.68 -22.63 0.88
C ARG A 77 -1.09 -21.57 1.89
N ASN A 78 -0.89 -20.30 1.54
CA ASN A 78 -1.21 -19.16 2.40
C ASN A 78 -0.56 -19.27 3.78
N ALA A 79 0.66 -19.80 3.82
CA ALA A 79 1.39 -19.99 5.07
C ALA A 79 2.03 -18.68 5.53
N ASP A 80 1.95 -18.42 6.82
CA ASP A 80 2.58 -17.23 7.40
C ASP A 80 4.10 -17.28 7.30
N ILE A 81 4.71 -16.14 7.01
CA ILE A 81 6.16 -16.01 6.96
C ILE A 81 6.59 -15.14 8.15
N PRO A 82 7.10 -15.75 9.24
CA PRO A 82 7.55 -14.98 10.40
C PRO A 82 8.76 -14.10 10.06
N LEU A 83 8.82 -12.89 10.60
CA LEU A 83 9.95 -12.00 10.40
C LEU A 83 11.26 -12.62 10.88
N SER A 84 11.21 -13.45 11.92
CA SER A 84 12.39 -14.13 12.44
C SER A 84 13.05 -15.05 11.44
N CYS A 85 12.31 -15.54 10.43
CA CYS A 85 12.84 -16.39 9.36
C CYS A 85 13.46 -15.58 8.22
N ILE A 86 13.33 -14.26 8.23
CA ILE A 86 13.83 -13.38 7.19
C ILE A 86 15.16 -12.78 7.65
N PRO A 87 16.19 -12.72 6.79
CA PRO A 87 17.45 -12.04 7.13
C PRO A 87 17.19 -10.60 7.56
N GLU A 88 17.91 -10.15 8.59
CA GLU A 88 17.69 -8.84 9.22
C GLU A 88 17.69 -7.68 8.22
N LYS A 89 18.58 -7.74 7.22
CA LYS A 89 18.70 -6.70 6.19
C LYS A 89 17.43 -6.52 5.35
N PHE A 90 16.55 -7.52 5.28
CA PHE A 90 15.30 -7.46 4.52
C PHE A 90 14.07 -7.22 5.37
N ARG A 91 14.18 -7.35 6.71
CA ARG A 91 13.02 -7.29 7.61
C ARG A 91 12.26 -5.98 7.52
N LYS A 92 12.97 -4.86 7.49
CA LYS A 92 12.34 -3.55 7.42
C LYS A 92 11.51 -3.40 6.14
N ASN A 93 12.08 -3.77 5.01
CA ASN A 93 11.38 -3.65 3.72
C ASN A 93 10.17 -4.58 3.62
N LEU A 94 10.27 -5.77 4.19
CA LEU A 94 9.20 -6.76 4.13
C LEU A 94 8.12 -6.56 5.21
N SER A 95 8.42 -5.80 6.26
CA SER A 95 7.44 -5.48 7.29
C SER A 95 6.60 -4.24 6.97
N GLN A 96 6.93 -3.53 5.91
CA GLN A 96 6.24 -2.30 5.52
C GLN A 96 5.79 -2.36 4.07
N SER A 97 4.64 -1.75 3.80
CA SER A 97 4.18 -1.48 2.45
C SER A 97 4.08 0.03 2.28
N HIS A 98 4.66 0.53 1.20
CA HIS A 98 4.71 1.95 0.88
C HIS A 98 3.74 2.27 -0.25
N MET A 99 2.66 2.95 0.09
CA MET A 99 1.61 3.30 -0.89
C MET A 99 1.98 4.59 -1.61
N LYS A 100 2.72 4.46 -2.71
CA LYS A 100 3.14 5.60 -3.54
C LYS A 100 2.13 5.96 -4.63
N GLU A 101 1.18 5.11 -4.89
CA GLU A 101 0.22 5.25 -5.97
C GLU A 101 -0.67 6.48 -5.80
N PRO A 102 -1.19 7.04 -6.91
CA PRO A 102 -2.16 8.14 -6.84
C PRO A 102 -3.40 7.75 -6.02
N ILE A 103 -4.03 8.73 -5.40
CA ILE A 103 -5.21 8.49 -4.55
C ILE A 103 -6.33 7.77 -5.31
N ALA A 104 -6.51 8.07 -6.60
CA ALA A 104 -7.53 7.41 -7.41
C ALA A 104 -7.29 5.91 -7.53
N ALA A 105 -6.03 5.48 -7.64
CA ALA A 105 -5.67 4.06 -7.68
C ALA A 105 -5.98 3.36 -6.36
N LEU A 106 -5.71 4.01 -5.24
CA LEU A 106 -6.00 3.46 -3.92
C LEU A 106 -7.50 3.37 -3.65
N GLU A 107 -8.28 4.37 -4.08
CA GLU A 107 -9.74 4.32 -3.99
C GLU A 107 -10.31 3.18 -4.83
N ALA A 108 -9.79 3.00 -6.04
CA ALA A 108 -10.22 1.90 -6.91
C ALA A 108 -9.89 0.53 -6.30
N LEU A 109 -8.75 0.40 -5.67
CA LEU A 109 -8.36 -0.83 -4.98
C LEU A 109 -9.32 -1.14 -3.82
N ALA A 110 -9.66 -0.13 -3.03
CA ALA A 110 -10.56 -0.29 -1.90
C ALA A 110 -11.99 -0.66 -2.32
N GLU A 111 -12.46 -0.08 -3.43
CA GLU A 111 -13.83 -0.32 -3.92
C GLU A 111 -13.99 -1.65 -4.64
N LYS A 112 -12.98 -2.05 -5.41
CA LYS A 112 -13.05 -3.23 -6.29
C LYS A 112 -12.66 -4.53 -5.62
N SER A 113 -12.12 -4.46 -4.42
CA SER A 113 -11.66 -5.67 -3.73
C SER A 113 -12.83 -6.45 -3.16
N ASP A 114 -13.01 -7.68 -3.62
CA ASP A 114 -13.99 -8.63 -3.06
C ASP A 114 -13.46 -9.33 -1.81
N SER A 115 -12.17 -9.18 -1.53
CA SER A 115 -11.53 -9.75 -0.35
C SER A 115 -11.21 -8.66 0.67
N SER A 116 -10.95 -9.06 1.91
CA SER A 116 -10.55 -8.15 2.97
C SER A 116 -9.09 -7.73 2.90
N THR A 117 -8.32 -8.31 1.97
CA THR A 117 -6.88 -8.06 1.85
C THR A 117 -6.46 -7.84 0.40
N ALA A 118 -5.41 -7.05 0.22
CA ALA A 118 -4.70 -6.93 -1.04
C ALA A 118 -3.33 -7.61 -0.90
N MET A 119 -2.68 -7.91 -2.02
CA MET A 119 -1.39 -8.57 -2.05
C MET A 119 -0.38 -7.72 -2.79
N GLU A 120 0.84 -7.62 -2.23
CA GLU A 120 1.98 -7.01 -2.89
C GLU A 120 3.05 -8.11 -3.05
N PRO A 121 3.28 -8.63 -4.25
CA PRO A 121 4.23 -9.73 -4.45
C PRO A 121 5.66 -9.36 -4.04
N TRP A 122 6.37 -10.33 -3.49
CA TRP A 122 7.81 -10.18 -3.26
C TRP A 122 8.54 -10.25 -4.59
N ASP A 123 9.69 -9.57 -4.64
CA ASP A 123 10.62 -9.70 -5.75
C ASP A 123 11.02 -11.17 -5.92
N PRO A 124 10.94 -11.75 -7.13
CA PRO A 124 11.32 -13.15 -7.36
C PRO A 124 12.76 -13.49 -6.93
N ASP A 125 13.69 -12.55 -7.06
CA ASP A 125 15.07 -12.78 -6.62
C ASP A 125 15.15 -12.96 -5.11
N LEU A 126 14.35 -12.20 -4.36
CA LEU A 126 14.27 -12.32 -2.92
C LEU A 126 13.65 -13.66 -2.51
N VAL A 127 12.61 -14.11 -3.20
CA VAL A 127 11.98 -15.41 -2.96
C VAL A 127 13.00 -16.52 -3.14
N ALA A 128 13.79 -16.46 -4.22
CA ALA A 128 14.83 -17.44 -4.50
C ALA A 128 15.94 -17.44 -3.43
N HIS A 129 16.31 -16.24 -2.94
CA HIS A 129 17.38 -16.09 -1.96
C HIS A 129 17.01 -16.66 -0.59
N VAL A 130 15.79 -16.44 -0.12
CA VAL A 130 15.37 -16.79 1.24
C VAL A 130 14.43 -17.99 1.29
N GLY A 131 13.93 -18.46 0.15
CA GLY A 131 12.81 -19.42 0.09
C GLY A 131 13.05 -20.76 0.78
N GLY A 132 14.30 -21.26 0.78
CA GLY A 132 14.62 -22.53 1.43
C GLY A 132 14.86 -22.44 2.92
N LYS A 133 14.83 -21.25 3.48
CA LYS A 133 15.22 -21.01 4.89
C LYS A 133 14.02 -20.79 5.83
N ILE A 134 12.80 -20.77 5.31
CA ILE A 134 11.61 -20.43 6.08
C ILE A 134 11.00 -21.67 6.72
N TYR A 135 10.71 -22.69 5.94
CA TYR A 135 10.18 -23.97 6.42
C TYR A 135 11.11 -25.11 6.05
N LYS A 136 11.30 -26.02 7.00
CA LYS A 136 12.20 -27.16 6.84
C LYS A 136 11.75 -28.04 5.67
N ASN A 137 12.68 -28.37 4.77
CA ASN A 137 12.45 -29.23 3.59
C ASN A 137 11.43 -28.68 2.60
N MET A 138 11.17 -27.37 2.64
CA MET A 138 10.24 -26.71 1.71
C MET A 138 10.88 -25.48 1.07
N ASN A 139 10.54 -25.25 -0.18
CA ASN A 139 10.96 -24.08 -0.93
C ASN A 139 9.77 -23.17 -1.17
N CYS A 140 10.00 -21.88 -0.99
CA CYS A 140 8.99 -20.88 -1.29
C CYS A 140 8.84 -20.71 -2.80
N MET A 141 7.64 -20.90 -3.31
CA MET A 141 7.33 -20.73 -4.73
C MET A 141 6.88 -19.30 -5.03
N GLN A 142 6.11 -18.73 -4.13
CA GLN A 142 5.61 -17.36 -4.21
C GLN A 142 5.48 -16.82 -2.80
N ALA A 143 5.73 -15.52 -2.65
CA ALA A 143 5.47 -14.81 -1.40
C ALA A 143 4.91 -13.44 -1.70
N TRP A 144 4.16 -12.89 -0.77
CA TRP A 144 3.55 -11.57 -0.91
C TRP A 144 3.31 -10.93 0.45
N LYS A 145 3.26 -9.60 0.46
CA LYS A 145 2.81 -8.84 1.61
C LYS A 145 1.28 -8.84 1.64
N VAL A 146 0.71 -9.03 2.80
CA VAL A 146 -0.75 -9.02 2.99
C VAL A 146 -1.13 -7.63 3.49
N ILE A 147 -1.90 -6.90 2.69
CA ILE A 147 -2.31 -5.54 3.01
C ILE A 147 -3.80 -5.54 3.35
N PRO A 148 -4.19 -5.31 4.62
CA PRO A 148 -5.61 -5.23 4.96
C PRO A 148 -6.26 -4.03 4.25
N ILE A 149 -7.39 -4.25 3.60
CA ILE A 149 -8.11 -3.17 2.90
C ILE A 149 -8.57 -2.11 3.91
N SER A 150 -8.93 -2.51 5.11
CA SER A 150 -9.29 -1.56 6.16
C SER A 150 -8.15 -0.58 6.50
N ALA A 151 -6.89 -1.03 6.42
CA ALA A 151 -5.74 -0.16 6.64
C ALA A 151 -5.56 0.84 5.49
N VAL A 152 -5.86 0.43 4.25
CA VAL A 152 -5.83 1.33 3.09
C VAL A 152 -6.89 2.41 3.24
N ILE A 153 -8.09 2.04 3.65
CA ILE A 153 -9.21 2.97 3.85
C ILE A 153 -8.89 3.97 4.96
N ALA A 154 -8.26 3.52 6.05
CA ALA A 154 -7.90 4.37 7.19
C ALA A 154 -6.74 5.32 6.91
N ALA A 155 -5.95 5.04 5.91
CA ALA A 155 -4.75 5.83 5.57
C ALA A 155 -5.04 7.21 4.99
#